data_1f63b7f5c61d6feb6886f2234feb39c4
#
_entry.id   1f63b7f5c61d6feb6886f2234feb39c4
#
_cell.length_a   1.000
_cell.length_b   1.000
_cell.length_c   1.000
_cell.angle_alpha   90.00
_cell.angle_beta   90.00
_cell.angle_gamma   90.00
#
_symmetry.space_group_name_H-M   'P 1'
#
loop_
_entity.id
_entity.type
_entity.pdbx_description
1 polymer ?
#
loop_
_entity_poly.entity_id
_entity_poly.type
_entity_poly.pdbx_seq_one_letter_code
_entity_poly.pdbx_strand_id
1 'polypeptide(L)'
;MMRITKTLFAALLVTTAVTLPALAQIPNPYGAPIGVDAAKKAAQAALAEGKKNGWTVAAAVVDAGGALVYFERIDGTQSGSSEVAQAKARSAALFKRSTKTFQDTLAGGGEGLRVLKLENAVPVEGGLPLIVSGKIVGAIGLSGGTSQQDGQCAQAGVDALK
;
A
#
# COMPACT_ATOMS: atom_id res chain seq x y z
N MET A 1 43.71 18.01 62.26
CA MET A 1 43.39 16.99 61.26
C MET A 1 42.02 17.34 60.65
N MET A 2 42.01 18.05 59.51
CA MET A 2 40.80 18.64 58.93
C MET A 2 40.43 17.81 57.71
N ARG A 3 39.27 17.08 57.76
CA ARG A 3 38.79 16.30 56.63
C ARG A 3 37.99 17.16 55.67
N ILE A 4 38.51 17.33 54.45
CA ILE A 4 37.82 18.03 53.37
C ILE A 4 36.95 17.03 52.63
N THR A 5 35.63 17.14 52.78
CA THR A 5 34.63 16.38 52.00
C THR A 5 34.45 17.00 50.62
N LYS A 6 34.82 16.27 49.57
CA LYS A 6 34.61 16.66 48.18
C LYS A 6 33.19 16.28 47.77
N THR A 7 32.33 17.26 47.57
CA THR A 7 30.99 17.05 47.00
C THR A 7 31.11 17.03 45.48
N LEU A 8 30.81 15.86 44.86
CA LEU A 8 30.67 15.77 43.41
C LEU A 8 29.30 16.26 43.00
N PHE A 9 29.26 17.33 42.23
CA PHE A 9 28.05 17.75 41.49
C PHE A 9 27.97 16.96 40.18
N ALA A 10 26.99 16.05 40.08
CA ALA A 10 26.65 15.39 38.82
C ALA A 10 25.73 16.31 38.02
N ALA A 11 26.22 16.87 36.93
CA ALA A 11 25.41 17.64 35.99
C ALA A 11 24.60 16.66 35.11
N LEU A 12 23.27 16.68 35.30
CA LEU A 12 22.32 15.91 34.46
C LEU A 12 22.11 16.65 33.13
N LEU A 13 22.73 16.17 32.04
CA LEU A 13 22.47 16.67 30.68
C LEU A 13 21.12 16.17 30.21
N VAL A 14 20.11 17.02 30.23
CA VAL A 14 18.82 16.77 29.59
C VAL A 14 18.94 17.05 28.10
N THR A 15 19.11 16.00 27.30
CA THR A 15 19.02 16.09 25.83
C THR A 15 17.56 16.18 25.42
N THR A 16 17.10 17.38 25.08
CA THR A 16 15.80 17.57 24.43
C THR A 16 15.87 17.08 23.00
N ALA A 17 15.23 15.92 22.71
CA ALA A 17 15.04 15.46 21.35
C ALA A 17 14.09 16.41 20.61
N VAL A 18 14.63 17.20 19.69
CA VAL A 18 13.82 18.01 18.76
C VAL A 18 13.17 17.07 17.76
N THR A 19 11.90 16.77 17.96
CA THR A 19 11.10 16.06 16.95
C THR A 19 10.80 17.02 15.82
N LEU A 20 11.50 16.87 14.69
CA LEU A 20 11.15 17.58 13.45
C LEU A 20 9.76 17.12 13.01
N PRO A 21 8.85 18.05 12.63
CA PRO A 21 7.57 17.66 12.06
C PRO A 21 7.83 16.83 10.79
N ALA A 22 7.23 15.64 10.72
CA ALA A 22 7.26 14.83 9.51
C ALA A 22 6.58 15.65 8.41
N LEU A 23 7.37 16.14 7.45
CA LEU A 23 6.81 16.78 6.25
C LEU A 23 5.89 15.76 5.59
N ALA A 24 4.61 16.13 5.41
CA ALA A 24 3.66 15.29 4.70
C ALA A 24 4.23 14.99 3.32
N GLN A 25 4.53 13.71 3.05
CA GLN A 25 5.07 13.31 1.77
C GLN A 25 4.05 13.61 0.67
N ILE A 26 4.40 14.51 -0.26
CA ILE A 26 3.55 14.82 -1.41
C ILE A 26 3.44 13.54 -2.25
N PRO A 27 2.23 13.03 -2.51
CA PRO A 27 2.07 11.83 -3.32
C PRO A 27 2.70 12.02 -4.70
N ASN A 28 3.30 10.96 -5.26
CA ASN A 28 3.86 10.99 -6.61
C ASN A 28 2.87 11.56 -7.61
N PRO A 29 3.32 12.40 -8.58
CA PRO A 29 2.43 12.90 -9.63
C PRO A 29 1.96 11.76 -10.54
N TYR A 30 0.84 11.94 -11.22
CA TYR A 30 0.43 11.02 -12.27
C TYR A 30 1.36 11.13 -13.50
N GLY A 31 1.63 9.97 -14.11
CA GLY A 31 2.34 9.82 -15.37
C GLY A 31 1.42 9.41 -16.51
N ALA A 32 2.02 9.01 -17.64
CA ALA A 32 1.29 8.36 -18.72
C ALA A 32 0.64 7.07 -18.21
N PRO A 33 -0.58 6.73 -18.69
CA PRO A 33 -1.26 5.49 -18.30
C PRO A 33 -0.42 4.25 -18.63
N ILE A 34 -0.46 3.25 -17.76
CA ILE A 34 0.21 1.97 -17.98
C ILE A 34 -0.36 1.26 -19.21
N GLY A 35 0.52 0.74 -20.06
CA GLY A 35 0.12 -0.10 -21.20
C GLY A 35 -0.17 -1.54 -20.78
N VAL A 36 -0.88 -2.27 -21.64
CA VAL A 36 -1.35 -3.64 -21.36
C VAL A 36 -0.21 -4.63 -21.08
N ASP A 37 0.93 -4.52 -21.74
CA ASP A 37 2.06 -5.44 -21.55
C ASP A 37 2.69 -5.28 -20.16
N ALA A 38 2.88 -4.04 -19.71
CA ALA A 38 3.37 -3.76 -18.35
C ALA A 38 2.33 -4.15 -17.29
N ALA A 39 1.05 -3.90 -17.55
CA ALA A 39 -0.04 -4.32 -16.67
C ALA A 39 -0.08 -5.84 -16.52
N LYS A 40 0.04 -6.59 -17.62
CA LYS A 40 0.12 -8.04 -17.64
C LYS A 40 1.35 -8.55 -16.87
N LYS A 41 2.52 -7.93 -17.09
CA LYS A 41 3.75 -8.28 -16.37
C LYS A 41 3.57 -8.16 -14.84
N ALA A 42 3.00 -7.03 -14.37
CA ALA A 42 2.73 -6.81 -12.95
C ALA A 42 1.73 -7.84 -12.39
N ALA A 43 0.62 -8.07 -13.09
CA ALA A 43 -0.39 -9.02 -12.65
C ALA A 43 0.16 -10.46 -12.58
N GLN A 44 0.92 -10.90 -13.59
CA GLN A 44 1.51 -12.24 -13.62
C GLN A 44 2.53 -12.45 -12.49
N ALA A 45 3.35 -11.46 -12.15
CA ALA A 45 4.26 -11.53 -11.02
C ALA A 45 3.50 -11.67 -9.69
N ALA A 46 2.43 -10.92 -9.51
CA ALA A 46 1.56 -11.00 -8.34
C ALA A 46 0.87 -12.37 -8.22
N LEU A 47 0.35 -12.90 -9.32
CA LEU A 47 -0.27 -14.23 -9.36
C LEU A 47 0.75 -15.35 -9.14
N ALA A 48 1.98 -15.19 -9.64
CA ALA A 48 3.06 -16.15 -9.39
C ALA A 48 3.43 -16.23 -7.91
N GLU A 49 3.45 -15.09 -7.20
CA GLU A 49 3.67 -15.06 -5.76
C GLU A 49 2.51 -15.77 -5.01
N GLY A 50 1.26 -15.56 -5.43
CA GLY A 50 0.12 -16.28 -4.89
C GLY A 50 0.25 -17.80 -5.08
N LYS A 51 0.53 -18.24 -6.31
CA LYS A 51 0.72 -19.67 -6.64
C LYS A 51 1.85 -20.31 -5.83
N LYS A 52 2.99 -19.63 -5.69
CA LYS A 52 4.14 -20.06 -4.92
C LYS A 52 3.79 -20.36 -3.46
N ASN A 53 2.86 -19.59 -2.89
CA ASN A 53 2.44 -19.72 -1.49
C ASN A 53 1.15 -20.56 -1.34
N GLY A 54 0.61 -21.11 -2.42
CA GLY A 54 -0.63 -21.90 -2.38
C GLY A 54 -1.90 -21.06 -2.19
N TRP A 55 -1.83 -19.74 -2.49
CA TRP A 55 -2.99 -18.84 -2.39
C TRP A 55 -3.68 -18.68 -3.75
N THR A 56 -5.00 -18.79 -3.75
CA THR A 56 -5.81 -18.52 -4.94
C THR A 56 -6.28 -17.07 -4.91
N VAL A 57 -5.78 -16.24 -5.82
CA VAL A 57 -6.04 -14.81 -5.85
C VAL A 57 -6.45 -14.33 -7.24
N ALA A 58 -7.18 -13.22 -7.28
CA ALA A 58 -7.47 -12.43 -8.47
C ALA A 58 -6.57 -11.18 -8.47
N ALA A 59 -6.02 -10.82 -9.62
CA ALA A 59 -5.21 -9.62 -9.85
C ALA A 59 -5.90 -8.71 -10.86
N ALA A 60 -6.04 -7.43 -10.49
CA ALA A 60 -6.55 -6.38 -11.37
C ALA A 60 -5.50 -5.26 -11.47
N VAL A 61 -5.23 -4.79 -12.69
CA VAL A 61 -4.41 -3.61 -12.94
C VAL A 61 -5.27 -2.56 -13.63
N VAL A 62 -5.26 -1.37 -13.07
CA VAL A 62 -5.96 -0.19 -13.60
C VAL A 62 -4.96 0.87 -14.02
N ASP A 63 -5.36 1.77 -14.92
CA ASP A 63 -4.60 2.97 -15.25
C ASP A 63 -4.66 4.03 -14.13
N ALA A 64 -4.01 5.17 -14.35
CA ALA A 64 -3.98 6.27 -13.38
C ALA A 64 -5.37 6.90 -13.12
N GLY A 65 -6.32 6.75 -14.04
CA GLY A 65 -7.71 7.16 -13.91
C GLY A 65 -8.63 6.12 -13.25
N GLY A 66 -8.10 4.92 -12.97
CA GLY A 66 -8.86 3.83 -12.38
C GLY A 66 -9.61 2.95 -13.38
N ALA A 67 -9.40 3.12 -14.70
CA ALA A 67 -9.97 2.24 -15.70
C ALA A 67 -9.20 0.91 -15.77
N LEU A 68 -9.93 -0.22 -15.90
CA LEU A 68 -9.33 -1.56 -15.96
C LEU A 68 -8.51 -1.72 -17.23
N VAL A 69 -7.24 -2.14 -17.07
CA VAL A 69 -6.30 -2.42 -18.18
C VAL A 69 -6.08 -3.93 -18.33
N TYR A 70 -5.92 -4.64 -17.20
CA TYR A 70 -5.71 -6.07 -17.19
C TYR A 70 -6.32 -6.73 -15.97
N PHE A 71 -6.88 -7.94 -16.17
CA PHE A 71 -7.41 -8.76 -15.10
C PHE A 71 -7.12 -10.25 -15.36
N GLU A 72 -6.73 -10.94 -14.30
CA GLU A 72 -6.55 -12.39 -14.33
C GLU A 72 -6.88 -12.97 -12.95
N ARG A 73 -7.45 -14.19 -12.93
CA ARG A 73 -7.84 -14.89 -11.71
C ARG A 73 -7.34 -16.33 -11.74
N ILE A 74 -6.72 -16.78 -10.65
CA ILE A 74 -6.35 -18.19 -10.46
C ILE A 74 -7.64 -19.02 -10.28
N ASP A 75 -7.68 -20.22 -10.86
CA ASP A 75 -8.79 -21.14 -10.66
C ASP A 75 -8.98 -21.45 -9.17
N GLY A 76 -10.23 -21.57 -8.75
CA GLY A 76 -10.59 -21.79 -7.35
C GLY A 76 -10.63 -20.52 -6.47
N THR A 77 -10.24 -19.34 -7.00
CA THR A 77 -10.43 -18.08 -6.28
C THR A 77 -11.92 -17.80 -6.08
N GLN A 78 -12.30 -17.38 -4.87
CA GLN A 78 -13.70 -17.03 -4.56
C GLN A 78 -14.24 -15.95 -5.51
N SER A 79 -15.51 -16.06 -5.88
CA SER A 79 -16.12 -15.20 -6.92
C SER A 79 -16.05 -13.71 -6.61
N GLY A 80 -16.30 -13.30 -5.37
CA GLY A 80 -16.27 -11.89 -4.95
C GLY A 80 -14.90 -11.24 -5.09
N SER A 81 -13.82 -12.02 -5.11
CA SER A 81 -12.45 -11.47 -5.23
C SER A 81 -12.20 -10.75 -6.56
N SER A 82 -12.95 -11.07 -7.62
CA SER A 82 -12.84 -10.36 -8.90
C SER A 82 -13.20 -8.88 -8.78
N GLU A 83 -14.30 -8.58 -8.09
CA GLU A 83 -14.73 -7.20 -7.85
C GLU A 83 -13.84 -6.50 -6.82
N VAL A 84 -13.49 -7.21 -5.74
CA VAL A 84 -12.65 -6.63 -4.67
C VAL A 84 -11.26 -6.29 -5.18
N ALA A 85 -10.64 -7.10 -6.03
CA ALA A 85 -9.34 -6.80 -6.63
C ALA A 85 -9.39 -5.50 -7.46
N GLN A 86 -10.42 -5.35 -8.29
CA GLN A 86 -10.62 -4.14 -9.09
C GLN A 86 -10.88 -2.92 -8.22
N ALA A 87 -11.71 -3.04 -7.19
CA ALA A 87 -12.00 -1.95 -6.25
C ALA A 87 -10.75 -1.50 -5.49
N LYS A 88 -9.91 -2.44 -5.02
CA LYS A 88 -8.63 -2.13 -4.38
C LYS A 88 -7.66 -1.42 -5.35
N ALA A 89 -7.53 -1.89 -6.59
CA ALA A 89 -6.70 -1.25 -7.61
C ALA A 89 -7.18 0.18 -7.87
N ARG A 90 -8.48 0.36 -8.11
CA ARG A 90 -9.09 1.70 -8.34
C ARG A 90 -8.86 2.64 -7.16
N SER A 91 -9.08 2.15 -5.94
CA SER A 91 -8.83 2.94 -4.73
C SER A 91 -7.37 3.40 -4.66
N ALA A 92 -6.40 2.50 -4.91
CA ALA A 92 -4.99 2.85 -4.87
C ALA A 92 -4.60 3.88 -5.94
N ALA A 93 -5.14 3.78 -7.16
CA ALA A 93 -4.90 4.75 -8.24
C ALA A 93 -5.47 6.13 -7.90
N LEU A 94 -6.75 6.20 -7.56
CA LEU A 94 -7.45 7.47 -7.36
C LEU A 94 -6.95 8.25 -6.14
N PHE A 95 -6.57 7.56 -5.07
CA PHE A 95 -6.09 8.20 -3.84
C PHE A 95 -4.55 8.23 -3.72
N LYS A 96 -3.81 7.76 -4.73
CA LYS A 96 -2.33 7.80 -4.79
C LYS A 96 -1.65 7.15 -3.57
N ARG A 97 -2.24 6.10 -3.00
CA ARG A 97 -1.74 5.45 -1.79
C ARG A 97 -2.17 4.00 -1.71
N SER A 98 -1.46 3.23 -0.89
CA SER A 98 -1.88 1.87 -0.56
C SER A 98 -3.26 1.85 0.11
N THR A 99 -4.08 0.85 -0.21
CA THR A 99 -5.34 0.61 0.50
C THR A 99 -5.12 0.24 1.98
N LYS A 100 -3.92 -0.26 2.32
CA LYS A 100 -3.51 -0.45 3.72
C LYS A 100 -3.57 0.85 4.52
N THR A 101 -3.21 1.99 3.93
CA THR A 101 -3.33 3.29 4.60
C THR A 101 -4.75 3.58 5.08
N PHE A 102 -5.75 3.23 4.28
CA PHE A 102 -7.15 3.38 4.68
C PHE A 102 -7.56 2.37 5.74
N GLN A 103 -7.09 1.12 5.64
CA GLN A 103 -7.30 0.07 6.65
C GLN A 103 -6.77 0.53 8.01
N ASP A 104 -5.52 1.01 8.07
CA ASP A 104 -4.88 1.44 9.31
C ASP A 104 -5.58 2.70 9.89
N THR A 105 -5.97 3.64 9.02
CA THR A 105 -6.72 4.83 9.42
C THR A 105 -8.07 4.44 10.04
N LEU A 106 -8.81 3.52 9.42
CA LEU A 106 -10.09 3.03 9.93
C LEU A 106 -9.93 2.29 11.25
N ALA A 107 -8.89 1.44 11.37
CA ALA A 107 -8.59 0.69 12.58
C ALA A 107 -8.26 1.60 13.78
N GLY A 108 -7.74 2.81 13.55
CA GLY A 108 -7.51 3.82 14.57
C GLY A 108 -8.78 4.42 15.17
N GLY A 109 -9.96 4.19 14.57
CA GLY A 109 -11.24 4.72 15.04
C GLY A 109 -11.35 6.25 14.99
N GLY A 110 -12.24 6.82 15.78
CA GLY A 110 -12.41 8.28 15.89
C GLY A 110 -12.60 8.96 14.53
N GLU A 111 -11.74 9.94 14.21
CA GLU A 111 -11.78 10.62 12.91
C GLU A 111 -11.49 9.68 11.72
N GLY A 112 -10.82 8.55 11.94
CA GLY A 112 -10.54 7.55 10.92
C GLY A 112 -11.82 6.94 10.31
N LEU A 113 -12.93 6.94 11.04
CA LEU A 113 -14.24 6.49 10.53
C LEU A 113 -14.70 7.25 9.29
N ARG A 114 -14.17 8.45 9.03
CA ARG A 114 -14.47 9.24 7.81
C ARG A 114 -14.13 8.48 6.53
N VAL A 115 -13.19 7.54 6.56
CA VAL A 115 -12.82 6.69 5.41
C VAL A 115 -14.06 5.97 4.85
N LEU A 116 -15.02 5.58 5.70
CA LEU A 116 -16.26 4.91 5.29
C LEU A 116 -17.18 5.78 4.42
N LYS A 117 -16.96 7.09 4.38
CA LYS A 117 -17.70 8.05 3.55
C LYS A 117 -16.94 8.51 2.30
N LEU A 118 -15.71 8.07 2.11
CA LEU A 118 -14.95 8.37 0.90
C LEU A 118 -15.37 7.39 -0.19
N GLU A 119 -16.05 7.91 -1.21
CA GLU A 119 -16.44 7.13 -2.38
C GLU A 119 -15.20 6.53 -3.06
N ASN A 120 -15.24 5.25 -3.40
CA ASN A 120 -14.14 4.45 -3.97
C ASN A 120 -12.95 4.20 -3.02
N ALA A 121 -12.96 4.63 -1.77
CA ALA A 121 -11.95 4.21 -0.81
C ALA A 121 -12.24 2.78 -0.32
N VAL A 122 -11.25 1.90 -0.43
CA VAL A 122 -11.35 0.50 0.05
C VAL A 122 -10.40 0.31 1.22
N PRO A 123 -10.91 0.25 2.47
CA PRO A 123 -10.07 0.12 3.66
C PRO A 123 -9.67 -1.34 3.94
N VAL A 124 -9.15 -2.03 2.91
CA VAL A 124 -8.66 -3.41 2.99
C VAL A 124 -7.37 -3.51 2.19
N GLU A 125 -6.28 -3.95 2.83
CA GLU A 125 -4.95 -4.08 2.21
C GLU A 125 -4.99 -4.98 0.97
N GLY A 126 -4.11 -4.70 -0.01
CA GLY A 126 -3.96 -5.45 -1.25
C GLY A 126 -4.03 -4.57 -2.51
N GLY A 127 -4.26 -3.26 -2.38
CA GLY A 127 -4.17 -2.29 -3.47
C GLY A 127 -2.92 -1.42 -3.35
N LEU A 128 -2.10 -1.32 -4.41
CA LEU A 128 -0.85 -0.55 -4.45
C LEU A 128 -0.75 0.29 -5.72
N PRO A 129 -0.30 1.56 -5.65
CA PRO A 129 0.06 2.32 -6.83
C PRO A 129 1.23 1.69 -7.58
N LEU A 130 1.19 1.71 -8.90
CA LEU A 130 2.30 1.35 -9.80
C LEU A 130 3.05 2.62 -10.16
N ILE A 131 4.32 2.69 -9.75
CA ILE A 131 5.16 3.87 -9.90
C ILE A 131 6.33 3.55 -10.83
N VAL A 132 6.42 4.29 -11.94
CA VAL A 132 7.51 4.20 -12.90
C VAL A 132 8.15 5.58 -13.05
N SER A 133 9.46 5.66 -12.92
CA SER A 133 10.22 6.93 -12.98
C SER A 133 9.62 8.03 -12.09
N GLY A 134 9.22 7.68 -10.87
CA GLY A 134 8.66 8.60 -9.88
C GLY A 134 7.23 9.07 -10.16
N LYS A 135 6.54 8.49 -11.14
CA LYS A 135 5.16 8.85 -11.51
C LYS A 135 4.23 7.67 -11.37
N ILE A 136 3.00 7.91 -10.90
CA ILE A 136 1.96 6.90 -10.84
C ILE A 136 1.41 6.69 -12.24
N VAL A 137 1.61 5.50 -12.79
CA VAL A 137 1.13 5.10 -14.13
C VAL A 137 -0.16 4.29 -14.07
N GLY A 138 -0.52 3.81 -12.88
CA GLY A 138 -1.69 2.99 -12.61
C GLY A 138 -1.64 2.43 -11.20
N ALA A 139 -2.39 1.36 -10.95
CA ALA A 139 -2.36 0.63 -9.69
C ALA A 139 -2.70 -0.84 -9.91
N ILE A 140 -2.26 -1.67 -8.96
CA ILE A 140 -2.60 -3.09 -8.90
C ILE A 140 -3.43 -3.39 -7.65
N GLY A 141 -4.40 -4.29 -7.75
CA GLY A 141 -5.19 -4.77 -6.63
C GLY A 141 -5.29 -6.29 -6.64
N LEU A 142 -5.11 -6.90 -5.49
CA LEU A 142 -5.20 -8.34 -5.27
C LEU A 142 -6.30 -8.66 -4.27
N SER A 143 -6.95 -9.82 -4.48
CA SER A 143 -7.96 -10.35 -3.56
C SER A 143 -8.08 -11.86 -3.69
N GLY A 144 -8.24 -12.55 -2.57
CA GLY A 144 -8.43 -14.01 -2.51
C GLY A 144 -7.87 -14.65 -1.27
N GLY A 145 -6.82 -14.08 -0.70
CA GLY A 145 -6.23 -14.46 0.58
C GLY A 145 -6.69 -13.58 1.75
N THR A 146 -5.91 -13.59 2.82
CA THR A 146 -6.00 -12.53 3.83
C THR A 146 -5.54 -11.20 3.24
N SER A 147 -5.91 -10.08 3.85
CA SER A 147 -5.49 -8.76 3.36
C SER A 147 -3.98 -8.61 3.28
N GLN A 148 -3.22 -9.20 4.22
CA GLN A 148 -1.77 -9.21 4.22
C GLN A 148 -1.19 -10.05 3.05
N GLN A 149 -1.78 -11.22 2.77
CA GLN A 149 -1.38 -12.06 1.64
C GLN A 149 -1.66 -11.36 0.31
N ASP A 150 -2.81 -10.69 0.18
CA ASP A 150 -3.13 -9.86 -0.97
C ASP A 150 -2.11 -8.72 -1.13
N GLY A 151 -1.71 -8.06 -0.02
CA GLY A 151 -0.67 -7.04 0.00
C GLY A 151 0.70 -7.56 -0.45
N GLN A 152 1.10 -8.75 0.01
CA GLN A 152 2.35 -9.41 -0.41
C GLN A 152 2.35 -9.71 -1.91
N CYS A 153 1.27 -10.25 -2.44
CA CYS A 153 1.12 -10.51 -3.87
C CYS A 153 1.15 -9.20 -4.67
N ALA A 154 0.46 -8.15 -4.21
CA ALA A 154 0.45 -6.85 -4.86
C ALA A 154 1.86 -6.25 -4.93
N GLN A 155 2.67 -6.40 -3.85
CA GLN A 155 4.05 -5.93 -3.81
C GLN A 155 4.92 -6.62 -4.85
N ALA A 156 4.78 -7.95 -5.06
CA ALA A 156 5.49 -8.66 -6.12
C ALA A 156 5.16 -8.09 -7.51
N GLY A 157 3.91 -7.69 -7.74
CA GLY A 157 3.50 -7.01 -8.98
C GLY A 157 4.15 -5.64 -9.15
N VAL A 158 4.25 -4.85 -8.07
CA VAL A 158 4.95 -3.54 -8.08
C VAL A 158 6.43 -3.72 -8.39
N ASP A 159 7.09 -4.70 -7.75
CA ASP A 159 8.52 -4.95 -7.89
C ASP A 159 8.91 -5.40 -9.29
N ALA A 160 8.01 -6.06 -10.01
CA ALA A 160 8.23 -6.47 -11.40
C ALA A 160 8.35 -5.30 -12.39
N LEU A 161 7.96 -4.08 -12.01
CA LEU A 161 8.04 -2.89 -12.86
C LEU A 161 9.21 -1.94 -12.52
N LYS A 162 10.03 -2.29 -11.55
CA LYS A 162 11.24 -1.55 -11.15
C LYS A 162 12.39 -1.80 -12.11
#